data_918b7661742dcc48c1c2ffcf131ff26b
#
_entry.id   918b7661742dcc48c1c2ffcf131ff26b
#
_cell.length_a   1.000
_cell.length_b   1.000
_cell.length_c   1.000
_cell.angle_alpha   90.00
_cell.angle_beta   90.00
_cell.angle_gamma   90.00
#
_symmetry.space_group_name_H-M   'P 1'
#
loop_
_entity.id
_entity.type
_entity.pdbx_description
1 polymer ?
#
loop_
_entity_poly.entity_id
_entity_poly.type
_entity_poly.pdbx_seq_one_letter_code
_entity_poly.pdbx_strand_id
1 'polypeptide(L)'
;MRRALALVAGVALFSAAPAALAASKKTVKVGDNFYTPKTLTVSKGTTVTWKWPGFDQAGDVHDVSLKSGPKGVKKFHSDEAATDYSFKRKLTVPGTYTFMCELHEGMTMKVVVKR
;
A
#
# COMPACT_ATOMS: atom_id res chain seq x y z
N MET A 1 -3.20 -64.12 -27.46
CA MET A 1 -2.35 -62.93 -27.49
C MET A 1 -2.93 -61.92 -26.53
N ARG A 2 -2.33 -61.79 -25.38
CA ARG A 2 -2.75 -60.78 -24.42
C ARG A 2 -1.88 -59.55 -24.61
N ARG A 3 -2.47 -58.48 -25.09
CA ARG A 3 -1.81 -57.19 -25.13
C ARG A 3 -1.88 -56.58 -23.75
N ALA A 4 -0.77 -56.48 -23.07
CA ALA A 4 -0.67 -55.71 -21.85
C ALA A 4 -0.73 -54.21 -22.21
N LEU A 5 -1.81 -53.56 -21.86
CA LEU A 5 -1.85 -52.10 -21.86
C LEU A 5 -1.03 -51.64 -20.66
N ALA A 6 0.14 -51.12 -20.93
CA ALA A 6 0.88 -50.37 -19.94
C ALA A 6 0.18 -49.03 -19.76
N LEU A 7 -0.56 -48.89 -18.67
CA LEU A 7 -1.02 -47.58 -18.21
C LEU A 7 0.22 -46.83 -17.75
N VAL A 8 0.69 -45.94 -18.57
CA VAL A 8 1.62 -44.92 -18.12
C VAL A 8 0.81 -43.92 -17.32
N ALA A 9 0.77 -44.09 -15.99
CA ALA A 9 0.29 -43.06 -15.12
C ALA A 9 1.28 -41.91 -15.23
N GLY A 10 0.90 -40.90 -16.02
CA GLY A 10 1.62 -39.64 -16.06
C GLY A 10 1.47 -38.98 -14.69
N VAL A 11 2.55 -39.02 -13.90
CA VAL A 11 2.62 -38.16 -12.70
C VAL A 11 2.75 -36.74 -13.19
N ALA A 12 1.64 -36.03 -13.17
CA ALA A 12 1.68 -34.59 -13.34
C ALA A 12 2.37 -34.03 -12.09
N LEU A 13 3.66 -33.78 -12.23
CA LEU A 13 4.38 -32.98 -11.25
C LEU A 13 3.83 -31.56 -11.33
N PHE A 14 2.84 -31.29 -10.49
CA PHE A 14 2.55 -29.92 -10.15
C PHE A 14 3.73 -29.42 -9.32
N SER A 15 4.74 -28.84 -9.98
CA SER A 15 5.62 -27.96 -9.25
C SER A 15 4.74 -26.79 -8.79
N ALA A 16 4.34 -26.84 -7.52
CA ALA A 16 3.80 -25.66 -6.89
C ALA A 16 4.91 -24.62 -6.88
N ALA A 17 4.99 -23.81 -7.96
CA ALA A 17 5.65 -22.54 -7.87
C ALA A 17 4.99 -21.84 -6.68
N PRO A 18 5.78 -21.32 -5.68
CA PRO A 18 5.18 -20.51 -4.64
C PRO A 18 4.35 -19.46 -5.36
N ALA A 19 3.04 -19.46 -5.10
CA ALA A 19 2.19 -18.43 -5.61
C ALA A 19 2.86 -17.10 -5.25
N ALA A 20 3.31 -16.36 -6.25
CA ALA A 20 3.81 -15.03 -6.03
C ALA A 20 2.72 -14.33 -5.21
N LEU A 21 3.03 -14.02 -3.94
CA LEU A 21 2.12 -13.26 -3.11
C LEU A 21 1.79 -12.00 -3.90
N ALA A 22 0.54 -11.88 -4.35
CA ALA A 22 0.07 -10.68 -4.99
C ALA A 22 0.46 -9.52 -4.08
N ALA A 23 1.13 -8.50 -4.64
CA ALA A 23 1.53 -7.33 -3.89
C ALA A 23 0.32 -6.81 -3.12
N SER A 24 0.43 -6.71 -1.81
CA SER A 24 -0.62 -6.17 -0.96
C SER A 24 -0.91 -4.73 -1.37
N LYS A 25 -2.19 -4.37 -1.29
CA LYS A 25 -2.66 -3.02 -1.52
C LYS A 25 -3.47 -2.57 -0.31
N LYS A 26 -3.20 -1.37 0.18
CA LYS A 26 -3.95 -0.76 1.26
C LYS A 26 -4.32 0.67 0.89
N THR A 27 -5.50 1.08 1.32
CA THR A 27 -6.02 2.42 1.05
C THR A 27 -6.14 3.19 2.36
N VAL A 28 -5.65 4.43 2.33
CA VAL A 28 -5.82 5.42 3.39
C VAL A 28 -6.77 6.48 2.86
N LYS A 29 -7.82 6.75 3.59
CA LYS A 29 -8.74 7.83 3.26
C LYS A 29 -8.16 9.17 3.74
N VAL A 30 -8.09 10.15 2.85
CA VAL A 30 -7.78 11.53 3.20
C VAL A 30 -9.10 12.23 3.52
N GLY A 31 -9.33 12.51 4.79
CA GLY A 31 -10.50 13.23 5.25
C GLY A 31 -10.18 14.70 5.45
N ASP A 32 -11.17 15.46 5.90
CA ASP A 32 -10.96 16.86 6.23
C ASP A 32 -10.25 16.98 7.59
N ASN A 33 -8.97 17.32 7.53
CA ASN A 33 -8.04 17.42 8.65
C ASN A 33 -7.63 16.10 9.32
N PHE A 34 -7.82 14.94 8.67
CA PHE A 34 -7.39 13.65 9.22
C PHE A 34 -7.11 12.63 8.12
N TYR A 35 -6.33 11.60 8.47
CA TYR A 35 -6.18 10.38 7.67
C TYR A 35 -6.84 9.22 8.39
N THR A 36 -7.46 8.31 7.63
CA THR A 36 -8.06 7.09 8.19
C THR A 36 -7.54 5.86 7.41
N PRO A 37 -6.95 4.86 8.05
CA PRO A 37 -6.65 4.79 9.49
C PRO A 37 -5.50 5.71 9.89
N LYS A 38 -5.42 6.03 11.16
CA LYS A 38 -4.35 6.86 11.71
C LYS A 38 -3.04 6.09 11.87
N THR A 39 -3.13 4.79 12.04
CA THR A 39 -1.99 3.87 12.05
C THR A 39 -2.32 2.67 11.17
N LEU A 40 -1.44 2.37 10.24
CA LEU A 40 -1.58 1.26 9.30
C LEU A 40 -0.34 0.39 9.40
N THR A 41 -0.54 -0.92 9.59
CA THR A 41 0.54 -1.90 9.58
C THR A 41 0.45 -2.74 8.32
N VAL A 42 1.53 -2.81 7.56
CA VAL A 42 1.58 -3.50 6.27
C VAL A 42 2.84 -4.35 6.13
N SER A 43 2.80 -5.31 5.22
CA SER A 43 3.97 -6.09 4.83
C SER A 43 4.89 -5.27 3.92
N LYS A 44 6.17 -5.58 3.96
CA LYS A 44 7.15 -5.03 3.02
C LYS A 44 6.67 -5.23 1.56
N GLY A 45 6.74 -4.18 0.75
CA GLY A 45 6.31 -4.21 -0.64
C GLY A 45 4.84 -3.89 -0.86
N THR A 46 4.10 -3.55 0.18
CA THR A 46 2.71 -3.10 0.05
C THR A 46 2.66 -1.74 -0.65
N THR A 47 1.73 -1.60 -1.59
CA THR A 47 1.38 -0.31 -2.17
C THR A 47 0.29 0.34 -1.34
N VAL A 48 0.61 1.49 -0.76
CA VAL A 48 -0.34 2.31 -0.01
C VAL A 48 -0.88 3.39 -0.95
N THR A 49 -2.20 3.50 -1.00
CA THR A 49 -2.90 4.52 -1.76
C THR A 49 -3.60 5.47 -0.80
N TRP A 50 -3.26 6.75 -0.86
CA TRP A 50 -4.02 7.81 -0.20
C TRP A 50 -5.06 8.31 -1.19
N LYS A 51 -6.32 8.27 -0.77
CA LYS A 51 -7.45 8.61 -1.63
C LYS A 51 -8.24 9.77 -1.05
N TRP A 52 -8.36 10.83 -1.84
CA TRP A 52 -9.17 12.02 -1.53
C TRP A 52 -10.64 11.75 -1.80
N PRO A 53 -11.55 12.50 -1.16
CA PRO A 53 -12.98 12.33 -1.39
C PRO A 53 -13.40 12.78 -2.77
N GLY A 54 -14.62 12.40 -3.17
CA GLY A 54 -15.25 12.92 -4.36
C GLY A 54 -15.64 14.40 -4.18
N PHE A 55 -15.97 15.06 -5.28
CA PHE A 55 -16.28 16.48 -5.33
C PHE A 55 -17.42 16.90 -4.37
N ASP A 56 -18.41 16.05 -4.19
CA ASP A 56 -19.56 16.29 -3.31
C ASP A 56 -19.21 16.27 -1.82
N GLN A 57 -18.03 15.81 -1.46
CA GLN A 57 -17.54 15.72 -0.08
C GLN A 57 -16.23 16.48 0.12
N ALA A 58 -15.98 17.45 -0.73
CA ALA A 58 -14.77 18.26 -0.66
C ALA A 58 -14.70 19.05 0.64
N GLY A 59 -13.57 18.95 1.32
CA GLY A 59 -13.18 19.83 2.42
C GLY A 59 -12.08 20.78 1.96
N ASP A 60 -11.17 21.08 2.88
CA ASP A 60 -9.98 21.85 2.57
C ASP A 60 -9.00 21.07 1.66
N VAL A 61 -8.01 21.78 1.18
CA VAL A 61 -6.88 21.22 0.45
C VAL A 61 -5.94 20.49 1.41
N HIS A 62 -5.55 19.28 1.06
CA HIS A 62 -4.63 18.46 1.85
C HIS A 62 -3.55 17.85 0.96
N ASP A 63 -2.41 17.54 1.57
CA ASP A 63 -1.37 16.74 0.95
C ASP A 63 -0.96 15.57 1.86
N VAL A 64 -0.08 14.72 1.35
CA VAL A 64 0.55 13.64 2.10
C VAL A 64 2.05 13.82 1.95
N SER A 65 2.73 14.12 3.04
CA SER A 65 4.17 14.33 3.04
C SER A 65 4.84 13.38 4.02
N LEU A 66 5.89 12.70 3.57
CA LEU A 66 6.71 11.87 4.46
C LEU A 66 7.56 12.77 5.34
N LYS A 67 7.25 12.78 6.64
CA LYS A 67 7.97 13.57 7.63
C LYS A 67 9.23 12.86 8.13
N SER A 68 9.09 11.58 8.44
CA SER A 68 10.21 10.73 8.85
C SER A 68 9.96 9.30 8.40
N GLY A 69 11.03 8.57 8.16
CA GLY A 69 10.98 7.19 7.71
C GLY A 69 12.24 6.43 8.06
N PRO A 70 12.32 5.14 7.67
CA PRO A 70 13.52 4.34 7.88
C PRO A 70 14.74 4.95 7.21
N LYS A 71 15.91 4.60 7.75
CA LYS A 71 17.18 5.03 7.18
C LYS A 71 17.27 4.64 5.70
N GLY A 72 17.71 5.57 4.88
CA GLY A 72 17.88 5.39 3.43
C GLY A 72 16.65 5.71 2.60
N VAL A 73 15.49 5.91 3.21
CA VAL A 73 14.28 6.32 2.50
C VAL A 73 14.32 7.82 2.25
N LYS A 74 14.23 8.20 0.98
CA LYS A 74 14.15 9.62 0.61
C LYS A 74 12.75 10.15 0.91
N LYS A 75 12.67 11.38 1.39
CA LYS A 75 11.40 12.05 1.61
C LYS A 75 10.66 12.26 0.30
N PHE A 76 9.36 12.15 0.35
CA PHE A 76 8.47 12.38 -0.80
C PHE A 76 7.17 13.02 -0.32
N HIS A 77 6.44 13.59 -1.24
CA HIS A 77 5.13 14.19 -0.96
C HIS A 77 4.21 14.07 -2.17
N SER A 78 2.91 14.12 -1.91
CA SER A 78 1.89 14.23 -2.94
C SER A 78 1.76 15.68 -3.44
N ASP A 79 0.96 15.86 -4.50
CA ASP A 79 0.40 17.17 -4.81
C ASP A 79 -0.63 17.56 -3.75
N GLU A 80 -0.95 18.82 -3.69
CA GLU A 80 -2.06 19.35 -2.90
C GLU A 80 -3.36 19.15 -3.67
N ALA A 81 -4.40 18.67 -3.00
CA ALA A 81 -5.70 18.45 -3.61
C ALA A 81 -6.82 18.50 -2.58
N ALA A 82 -8.02 18.88 -3.02
CA ALA A 82 -9.23 18.84 -2.21
C ALA A 82 -10.12 17.63 -2.55
N THR A 83 -10.12 17.18 -3.81
CA THR A 83 -11.00 16.11 -4.32
C THR A 83 -10.38 15.34 -5.47
N ASP A 84 -10.96 14.16 -5.73
CA ASP A 84 -10.77 13.40 -6.96
C ASP A 84 -9.30 13.14 -7.32
N TYR A 85 -8.51 12.85 -6.28
CA TYR A 85 -7.09 12.63 -6.40
C TYR A 85 -6.67 11.38 -5.60
N SER A 86 -5.67 10.68 -6.11
CA SER A 86 -5.06 9.55 -5.41
C SER A 86 -3.54 9.66 -5.52
N PHE A 87 -2.87 9.27 -4.45
CA PHE A 87 -1.42 9.24 -4.36
C PHE A 87 -0.99 7.85 -3.90
N LYS A 88 -0.06 7.23 -4.63
CA LYS A 88 0.38 5.85 -4.35
C LYS A 88 1.86 5.79 -4.09
N ARG A 89 2.26 4.96 -3.11
CA ARG A 89 3.64 4.59 -2.89
C ARG A 89 3.76 3.13 -2.50
N LYS A 90 4.70 2.44 -3.12
CA LYS A 90 5.12 1.10 -2.71
C LYS A 90 6.18 1.27 -1.62
N LEU A 91 5.94 0.73 -0.43
CA LEU A 91 6.85 0.85 0.71
C LEU A 91 7.65 -0.44 0.84
N THR A 92 8.93 -0.37 0.50
CA THR A 92 9.80 -1.54 0.40
C THR A 92 10.77 -1.70 1.56
N VAL A 93 11.01 -0.65 2.33
CA VAL A 93 11.95 -0.66 3.46
C VAL A 93 11.18 -0.83 4.75
N PRO A 94 11.45 -1.89 5.55
CA PRO A 94 10.80 -2.06 6.84
C PRO A 94 11.10 -0.92 7.80
N GLY A 95 10.14 -0.57 8.62
CA GLY A 95 10.26 0.48 9.62
C GLY A 95 9.00 1.33 9.72
N THR A 96 9.09 2.41 10.48
CA THR A 96 7.97 3.32 10.72
C THR A 96 8.10 4.57 9.85
N TYR A 97 7.05 4.85 9.11
CA TYR A 97 6.90 6.03 8.27
C TYR A 97 5.88 6.94 8.94
N THR A 98 6.25 8.19 9.16
CA THR A 98 5.32 9.21 9.67
C THR A 98 4.99 10.19 8.57
N PHE A 99 3.71 10.33 8.29
CA PHE A 99 3.17 11.24 7.29
C PHE A 99 2.41 12.38 7.94
N MET A 100 2.40 13.51 7.27
CA MET A 100 1.65 14.67 7.70
C MET A 100 1.13 15.45 6.50
N CYS A 101 0.08 16.24 6.74
CA CYS A 101 -0.33 17.29 5.82
C CYS A 101 0.47 18.56 6.17
N GLU A 102 1.17 19.13 5.19
CA GLU A 102 1.96 20.35 5.41
C GLU A 102 1.09 21.59 5.64
N LEU A 103 -0.19 21.51 5.28
CA LEU A 103 -1.12 22.64 5.35
C LEU A 103 -1.90 22.70 6.66
N HIS A 104 -1.94 21.63 7.45
CA HIS A 104 -2.76 21.52 8.65
C HIS A 104 -1.98 20.90 9.80
N GLU A 105 -1.74 21.67 10.84
CA GLU A 105 -1.10 21.18 12.03
C GLU A 105 -1.90 20.04 12.66
N GLY A 106 -1.21 18.98 13.10
CA GLY A 106 -1.83 17.84 13.76
C GLY A 106 -2.47 16.80 12.83
N MET A 107 -2.53 17.04 11.52
CA MET A 107 -2.99 16.03 10.55
C MET A 107 -1.84 15.07 10.22
N THR A 108 -1.76 13.99 10.98
CA THR A 108 -0.65 13.02 10.91
C THR A 108 -1.14 11.59 10.91
N MET A 109 -0.30 10.68 10.40
CA MET A 109 -0.51 9.24 10.49
C MET A 109 0.82 8.49 10.45
N LYS A 110 0.78 7.20 10.81
CA LYS A 110 1.93 6.31 10.73
C LYS A 110 1.60 5.10 9.89
N VAL A 111 2.57 4.67 9.10
CA VAL A 111 2.57 3.37 8.44
C VAL A 111 3.75 2.56 8.97
N VAL A 112 3.47 1.41 9.56
CA VAL A 112 4.48 0.47 10.03
C VAL A 112 4.64 -0.63 9.00
N VAL A 113 5.82 -0.69 8.39
CA VAL A 113 6.16 -1.70 7.39
C VAL A 113 6.92 -2.82 8.07
N LYS A 114 6.35 -4.01 8.08
CA LYS A 114 6.95 -5.23 8.64
C LYS A 114 7.83 -5.92 7.60
N ARG A 115 8.80 -6.67 8.11
CA ARG A 115 9.66 -7.55 7.31
C ARG A 115 8.88 -8.69 6.67
#